data_adc76f8b29c523e1ca5bdd564dc8a81e
#
_entry.id   adc76f8b29c523e1ca5bdd564dc8a81e
#
_cell.length_a   1.000
_cell.length_b   1.000
_cell.length_c   1.000
_cell.angle_alpha   90.00
_cell.angle_beta   90.00
_cell.angle_gamma   90.00
#
_symmetry.space_group_name_H-M   'P 1'
#
loop_
_entity.id
_entity.type
_entity.pdbx_description
1 polymer ?
#
loop_
_entity_poly.entity_id
_entity_poly.type
_entity_poly.pdbx_seq_one_letter_code
_entity_poly.pdbx_strand_id
1 'polypeptide(L)'
;MAKAGSINRESAENLAISALAFAAGDPERLGRFLSLTGIGPEAIRKAATEPAFLAGVLDHVVSDEALLTAVAAHAGVSPLTIERAQAVLSGQPWEREVP
;
A
#
# COMPACT_ATOMS: atom_id res chain seq x y z
N MET A 1 21.13 -11.82 -0.86
CA MET A 1 20.16 -11.64 -1.59
C MET A 1 18.88 -11.70 -0.93
N ALA A 2 18.03 -11.05 -1.40
CA ALA A 2 16.79 -10.95 -0.79
C ALA A 2 16.06 -12.23 -0.88
N LYS A 3 15.34 -12.66 0.10
CA LYS A 3 14.59 -13.77 0.02
C LYS A 3 13.33 -13.47 -0.62
N ALA A 4 12.92 -14.29 -1.49
CA ALA A 4 11.70 -14.08 -2.20
C ALA A 4 10.59 -14.05 -1.20
N GLY A 5 9.76 -13.13 -1.26
CA GLY A 5 8.64 -13.01 -0.37
C GLY A 5 8.93 -12.32 0.94
N SER A 6 10.16 -11.95 1.15
CA SER A 6 10.51 -11.26 2.38
C SER A 6 10.35 -9.78 2.18
N ILE A 7 9.54 -9.14 3.01
CA ILE A 7 9.28 -7.72 2.90
C ILE A 7 9.64 -7.06 4.20
N ASN A 8 10.53 -6.08 4.16
CA ASN A 8 10.82 -5.33 5.37
C ASN A 8 9.99 -4.05 5.34
N ARG A 9 10.06 -3.26 6.39
CA ARG A 9 9.25 -2.06 6.49
C ARG A 9 9.56 -1.07 5.38
N GLU A 10 10.83 -0.91 5.04
CA GLU A 10 11.19 0.04 4.00
C GLU A 10 10.62 -0.38 2.66
N SER A 11 10.71 -1.66 2.30
CA SER A 11 10.13 -2.15 1.07
C SER A 11 8.61 -1.97 1.07
N ALA A 12 7.98 -2.22 2.21
CA ALA A 12 6.54 -2.07 2.30
C ALA A 12 6.13 -0.63 2.12
N GLU A 13 6.89 0.30 2.69
CA GLU A 13 6.60 1.72 2.54
C GLU A 13 6.77 2.16 1.09
N ASN A 14 7.79 1.64 0.43
CA ASN A 14 8.00 1.97 -0.97
C ASN A 14 6.85 1.47 -1.84
N LEU A 15 6.33 0.29 -1.53
CA LEU A 15 5.18 -0.22 -2.27
C LEU A 15 3.95 0.63 -2.02
N ALA A 16 3.77 1.11 -0.79
CA ALA A 16 2.65 1.98 -0.48
C ALA A 16 2.75 3.30 -1.23
N ILE A 17 3.95 3.85 -1.32
CA ILE A 17 4.16 5.09 -2.04
C ILE A 17 3.92 4.87 -3.54
N SER A 18 4.35 3.72 -4.05
CA SER A 18 4.10 3.39 -5.44
C SER A 18 2.61 3.28 -5.70
N ALA A 19 1.86 2.68 -4.78
CA ALA A 19 0.43 2.55 -4.91
C ALA A 19 -0.25 3.92 -4.88
N LEU A 20 0.23 4.78 -4.01
CA LEU A 20 -0.32 6.13 -3.91
C LEU A 20 -0.07 6.90 -5.20
N ALA A 21 1.13 6.79 -5.74
CA ALA A 21 1.46 7.46 -6.99
C ALA A 21 0.60 6.93 -8.14
N PHE A 22 0.37 5.62 -8.14
CA PHE A 22 -0.47 5.03 -9.17
C PHE A 22 -1.90 5.58 -9.07
N ALA A 23 -2.43 5.67 -7.85
CA ALA A 23 -3.77 6.18 -7.66
C ALA A 23 -3.83 7.66 -8.02
N ALA A 24 -2.78 8.41 -7.70
CA ALA A 24 -2.77 9.84 -7.99
C ALA A 24 -2.75 10.12 -9.48
N GLY A 25 -2.31 9.15 -10.28
CA GLY A 25 -2.28 9.32 -11.73
C GLY A 25 -3.66 9.17 -12.37
N ASP A 26 -4.67 8.74 -11.60
CA ASP A 26 -6.00 8.55 -12.13
C ASP A 26 -6.95 9.38 -11.24
N PRO A 27 -7.49 10.47 -11.74
CA PRO A 27 -8.32 11.35 -10.91
C PRO A 27 -9.50 10.65 -10.26
N GLU A 28 -10.08 9.66 -10.93
CA GLU A 28 -11.20 8.97 -10.38
C GLU A 28 -10.78 8.11 -9.19
N ARG A 29 -9.67 7.41 -9.30
CA ARG A 29 -9.18 6.61 -8.21
C ARG A 29 -8.73 7.47 -7.06
N LEU A 30 -8.06 8.58 -7.37
CA LEU A 30 -7.61 9.48 -6.34
C LEU A 30 -8.79 10.07 -5.60
N GLY A 31 -9.83 10.48 -6.32
CA GLY A 31 -11.02 11.03 -5.69
C GLY A 31 -11.67 10.04 -4.74
N ARG A 32 -11.74 8.77 -5.17
CA ARG A 32 -12.32 7.75 -4.32
C ARG A 32 -11.48 7.54 -3.06
N PHE A 33 -10.16 7.50 -3.23
CA PHE A 33 -9.27 7.31 -2.10
C PHE A 33 -9.40 8.47 -1.11
N LEU A 34 -9.44 9.69 -1.63
CA LEU A 34 -9.56 10.86 -0.76
C LEU A 34 -10.91 10.85 -0.02
N SER A 35 -11.96 10.41 -0.68
CA SER A 35 -13.27 10.33 -0.04
C SER A 35 -13.25 9.31 1.08
N LEU A 36 -12.60 8.19 0.87
CA LEU A 36 -12.59 7.14 1.86
C LEU A 36 -11.69 7.45 3.04
N THR A 37 -10.61 8.17 2.82
CA THR A 37 -9.68 8.47 3.90
C THR A 37 -9.97 9.80 4.57
N GLY A 38 -10.70 10.67 3.92
CA GLY A 38 -10.99 11.99 4.47
C GLY A 38 -9.82 12.95 4.44
N ILE A 39 -8.77 12.63 3.68
CA ILE A 39 -7.59 13.46 3.62
C ILE A 39 -7.64 14.35 2.40
N GLY A 40 -7.34 15.63 2.57
CA GLY A 40 -7.32 16.55 1.45
C GLY A 40 -6.04 16.41 0.64
N PRO A 41 -6.07 16.90 -0.61
CA PRO A 41 -4.92 16.72 -1.49
C PRO A 41 -3.66 17.37 -0.96
N GLU A 42 -3.77 18.51 -0.29
CA GLU A 42 -2.58 19.17 0.19
C GLU A 42 -1.98 18.44 1.38
N ALA A 43 -2.72 17.57 2.04
CA ALA A 43 -2.20 16.86 3.18
C ALA A 43 -1.54 15.54 2.79
N ILE A 44 -1.74 15.09 1.55
CA ILE A 44 -1.20 13.82 1.13
C ILE A 44 0.31 13.77 1.18
N ARG A 45 0.95 14.85 0.73
CA ARG A 45 2.39 14.86 0.69
C ARG A 45 2.98 14.65 2.08
N LYS A 46 2.40 15.32 3.08
CA LYS A 46 2.88 15.16 4.43
C LYS A 46 2.50 13.79 4.96
N ALA A 47 1.29 13.34 4.69
CA ALA A 47 0.84 12.06 5.19
C ALA A 47 1.65 10.91 4.61
N ALA A 48 2.18 11.08 3.41
CA ALA A 48 2.95 10.02 2.77
C ALA A 48 4.22 9.67 3.53
N THR A 49 4.61 10.49 4.50
CA THR A 49 5.78 10.17 5.30
C THR A 49 5.39 9.45 6.58
N GLU A 50 4.11 9.22 6.82
CA GLU A 50 3.67 8.60 8.05
C GLU A 50 3.32 7.14 7.83
N PRO A 51 3.89 6.24 8.63
CA PRO A 51 3.65 4.82 8.42
C PRO A 51 2.19 4.43 8.54
N ALA A 52 1.44 5.07 9.44
CA ALA A 52 0.03 4.74 9.61
C ALA A 52 -0.76 5.08 8.35
N PHE A 53 -0.42 6.19 7.69
CA PHE A 53 -1.10 6.55 6.47
C PHE A 53 -0.76 5.57 5.37
N LEU A 54 0.51 5.17 5.28
CA LEU A 54 0.93 4.24 4.25
C LEU A 54 0.27 2.87 4.47
N ALA A 55 0.09 2.48 5.73
CA ALA A 55 -0.63 1.25 6.01
C ALA A 55 -2.07 1.36 5.50
N GLY A 56 -2.69 2.51 5.68
CA GLY A 56 -4.04 2.74 5.18
C GLY A 56 -4.13 2.70 3.68
N VAL A 57 -3.08 3.17 2.99
CA VAL A 57 -3.03 3.10 1.54
C VAL A 57 -3.08 1.64 1.10
N LEU A 58 -2.27 0.79 1.71
CA LEU A 58 -2.25 -0.61 1.32
C LEU A 58 -3.52 -1.33 1.76
N ASP A 59 -4.13 -0.93 2.88
CA ASP A 59 -5.40 -1.48 3.28
C ASP A 59 -6.43 -1.24 2.19
N HIS A 60 -6.47 -0.02 1.66
CA HIS A 60 -7.40 0.32 0.61
C HIS A 60 -7.13 -0.50 -0.65
N VAL A 61 -5.86 -0.68 -0.99
CA VAL A 61 -5.49 -1.42 -2.17
C VAL A 61 -5.93 -2.88 -2.06
N VAL A 62 -5.64 -3.53 -0.92
CA VAL A 62 -5.95 -4.95 -0.81
C VAL A 62 -7.45 -5.19 -0.66
N SER A 63 -8.22 -4.18 -0.33
CA SER A 63 -9.65 -4.37 -0.18
C SER A 63 -10.38 -4.31 -1.53
N ASP A 64 -9.68 -3.96 -2.60
CA ASP A 64 -10.29 -3.85 -3.92
C ASP A 64 -9.46 -4.71 -4.86
N GLU A 65 -10.00 -5.85 -5.29
CA GLU A 65 -9.24 -6.80 -6.06
C GLU A 65 -8.74 -6.22 -7.38
N ALA A 66 -9.54 -5.42 -8.05
CA ALA A 66 -9.12 -4.83 -9.30
C ALA A 66 -7.97 -3.85 -9.08
N LEU A 67 -8.05 -3.06 -8.02
CA LEU A 67 -7.00 -2.11 -7.71
C LEU A 67 -5.74 -2.86 -7.28
N LEU A 68 -5.88 -3.90 -6.49
CA LEU A 68 -4.74 -4.69 -6.06
C LEU A 68 -4.00 -5.25 -7.26
N THR A 69 -4.72 -5.80 -8.22
CA THR A 69 -4.10 -6.35 -9.41
C THR A 69 -3.39 -5.26 -10.21
N ALA A 70 -4.03 -4.11 -10.34
CA ALA A 70 -3.45 -3.02 -11.12
C ALA A 70 -2.19 -2.46 -10.46
N VAL A 71 -2.22 -2.32 -9.14
CA VAL A 71 -1.06 -1.79 -8.43
C VAL A 71 0.08 -2.80 -8.49
N ALA A 72 -0.22 -4.08 -8.35
CA ALA A 72 0.81 -5.10 -8.41
C ALA A 72 1.49 -5.09 -9.76
N ALA A 73 0.70 -4.97 -10.84
CA ALA A 73 1.27 -4.90 -12.17
C ALA A 73 2.11 -3.64 -12.34
N HIS A 74 1.63 -2.52 -11.81
CA HIS A 74 2.37 -1.26 -11.91
C HIS A 74 3.71 -1.35 -11.18
N ALA A 75 3.70 -1.98 -10.02
CA ALA A 75 4.92 -2.09 -9.22
C ALA A 75 5.81 -3.25 -9.64
N GLY A 76 5.32 -4.11 -10.52
CA GLY A 76 6.12 -5.24 -10.97
C GLY A 76 6.22 -6.35 -9.94
N VAL A 77 5.21 -6.52 -9.08
CA VAL A 77 5.23 -7.55 -8.06
C VAL A 77 3.93 -8.32 -8.10
N SER A 78 3.86 -9.42 -7.36
CA SER A 78 2.64 -10.19 -7.32
C SER A 78 1.67 -9.57 -6.33
N PRO A 79 0.37 -9.84 -6.47
CA PRO A 79 -0.60 -9.33 -5.50
C PRO A 79 -0.30 -9.78 -4.08
N LEU A 80 0.23 -11.00 -3.92
CA LEU A 80 0.58 -11.48 -2.60
C LEU A 80 1.65 -10.59 -1.96
N THR A 81 2.58 -10.07 -2.76
CA THR A 81 3.61 -9.19 -2.23
C THR A 81 2.99 -7.93 -1.65
N ILE A 82 1.94 -7.40 -2.31
CA ILE A 82 1.25 -6.22 -1.79
C ILE A 82 0.56 -6.57 -0.47
N GLU A 83 -0.05 -7.76 -0.39
CA GLU A 83 -0.72 -8.16 0.84
C GLU A 83 0.27 -8.31 1.98
N ARG A 84 1.46 -8.82 1.69
CA ARG A 84 2.48 -8.94 2.72
C ARG A 84 2.97 -7.58 3.19
N ALA A 85 3.10 -6.66 2.25
CA ALA A 85 3.51 -5.31 2.61
C ALA A 85 2.46 -4.65 3.50
N GLN A 86 1.19 -4.89 3.22
CA GLN A 86 0.13 -4.34 4.01
C GLN A 86 0.21 -4.88 5.44
N ALA A 87 0.48 -6.17 5.60
CA ALA A 87 0.60 -6.77 6.91
C ALA A 87 1.78 -6.17 7.68
N VAL A 88 2.89 -5.95 6.99
CA VAL A 88 4.07 -5.39 7.63
C VAL A 88 3.77 -3.98 8.15
N LEU A 89 3.12 -3.15 7.33
CA LEU A 89 2.87 -1.78 7.75
C LEU A 89 1.77 -1.68 8.81
N SER A 90 0.83 -2.63 8.82
CA SER A 90 -0.21 -2.58 9.81
C SER A 90 0.24 -3.21 11.11
N GLY A 91 1.45 -3.71 11.17
CA GLY A 91 1.96 -4.30 12.39
C GLY A 91 1.47 -5.70 12.67
N GLN A 92 0.82 -6.31 11.67
CA GLN A 92 0.32 -7.65 11.90
C GLN A 92 1.43 -8.66 11.71
N PRO A 93 1.56 -9.58 12.63
CA PRO A 93 2.66 -10.53 12.58
C PRO A 93 2.32 -11.71 11.71
N TRP A 94 1.95 -11.48 10.47
CA TRP A 94 1.48 -12.55 9.65
C TRP A 94 2.51 -13.62 9.43
N GLU A 95 3.78 -13.26 9.44
CA GLU A 95 4.73 -14.24 9.22
C GLU A 95 5.09 -14.99 10.45
N ARG A 96 4.81 -14.52 11.60
CA ARG A 96 5.20 -15.26 12.70
C ARG A 96 4.04 -15.64 13.46
N GLU A 97 2.98 -15.76 12.83
CA GLU A 97 1.87 -16.12 13.46
C GLU A 97 1.99 -17.39 14.03
N VAL A 98 2.87 -18.04 13.69
CA VAL A 98 3.00 -19.21 14.25
C VAL A 98 3.31 -19.08 15.60
N PRO A 99 2.71 -19.61 16.41
CA PRO A 99 2.95 -19.53 17.81
C PRO A 99 4.14 -20.20 18.23
#